data_4c92b902caf5776d443b5e888cbfc962
#
_entry.id   4c92b902caf5776d443b5e888cbfc962
#
_cell.length_a   1.000
_cell.length_b   1.000
_cell.length_c   1.000
_cell.angle_alpha   90.00
_cell.angle_beta   90.00
_cell.angle_gamma   90.00
#
_symmetry.space_group_name_H-M   'P 1'
#
loop_
_entity.id
_entity.type
_entity.pdbx_description
1 polymer ?
#
loop_
_entity_poly.entity_id
_entity_poly.type
_entity_poly.pdbx_seq_one_letter_code
_entity_poly.pdbx_strand_id
1 'polypeptide(L)'
;MERIRSYRAQLYAHVRSHWESKSTPWITQLCGKSGMGKTTLARSYLEAFNGEYFSLRNLDAAFAPRIFLSGCKLWKDFFAEIGETKNRPVIFFDDVDDKNDKKDFINALPALAGKAYVVLLVRNLMELPFPFDVIQMTAMTMPMLLAENRALEPLDALRTIAITDGIPELVRLFDFQKSFAENLSPLFAHDSAYFCYAESELRRNFRTPETYNILLYGMATGYNRISQLSEFSGFPQNKCDKYLKALDKAGLLETEQKKDAAGHIRTHYYPKGGYWKTWFRYVFPSQGRYLEVQKEEALQQLVDEMDKTIVVEYFKKVCWNWLEKNYHSCYWDGFLKFDDPKQRDVMVNGVRFDCVQETKDHTIYVKIWDNVREGFPKEAFQKIEAATTAVRPFYENIYFLFSAGRACNYVEEVRNLETVSVVNLKSLVGQKNKDVFEKL
;
A
#
# COMPACT_ATOMS: atom_id res chain seq x y z
N MET A 1 4.51 3.70 17.15
CA MET A 1 5.78 3.41 17.86
C MET A 1 6.11 1.92 17.91
N GLU A 2 5.15 1.05 18.17
CA GLU A 2 5.33 -0.41 18.26
C GLU A 2 5.93 -1.04 16.98
N ARG A 3 5.43 -0.63 15.80
CA ARG A 3 5.95 -1.07 14.51
C ARG A 3 7.45 -0.80 14.32
N ILE A 4 7.94 0.39 14.65
CA ILE A 4 9.37 0.72 14.55
C ILE A 4 10.19 -0.11 15.56
N ARG A 5 9.65 -0.39 16.75
CA ARG A 5 10.29 -1.28 17.74
C ARG A 5 10.45 -2.70 17.20
N SER A 6 9.45 -3.23 16.51
CA SER A 6 9.52 -4.56 15.89
C SER A 6 10.63 -4.64 14.84
N TYR A 7 10.68 -3.70 13.89
CA TYR A 7 11.76 -3.65 12.89
C TYR A 7 13.14 -3.42 13.51
N ARG A 8 13.23 -2.62 14.59
CA ARG A 8 14.48 -2.44 15.32
C ARG A 8 14.95 -3.74 15.96
N ALA A 9 14.04 -4.54 16.52
CA ALA A 9 14.37 -5.84 17.09
C ALA A 9 14.86 -6.83 16.01
N GLN A 10 14.23 -6.85 14.83
CA GLN A 10 14.69 -7.66 13.70
C GLN A 10 16.11 -7.26 13.25
N LEU A 11 16.35 -5.96 13.06
CA LEU A 11 17.68 -5.48 12.68
C LEU A 11 18.74 -5.86 13.75
N TYR A 12 18.41 -5.70 15.02
CA TYR A 12 19.31 -6.09 16.10
C TYR A 12 19.61 -7.58 16.08
N ALA A 13 18.61 -8.42 15.80
CA ALA A 13 18.80 -9.87 15.68
C ALA A 13 19.76 -10.24 14.53
N HIS A 14 19.61 -9.58 13.35
CA HIS A 14 20.52 -9.77 12.21
C HIS A 14 21.97 -9.36 12.56
N VAL A 15 22.12 -8.16 13.13
CA VAL A 15 23.44 -7.65 13.58
C VAL A 15 24.10 -8.61 14.57
N ARG A 16 23.35 -9.03 15.59
CA ARG A 16 23.81 -9.95 16.62
C ARG A 16 24.21 -11.30 16.04
N SER A 17 23.36 -11.90 15.22
CA SER A 17 23.62 -13.19 14.54
C SER A 17 24.90 -13.14 13.71
N HIS A 18 25.13 -12.03 13.00
CA HIS A 18 26.39 -11.85 12.26
C HIS A 18 27.62 -11.82 13.16
N TRP A 19 27.58 -11.08 14.28
CA TRP A 19 28.71 -11.00 15.19
C TRP A 19 28.99 -12.32 15.93
N GLU A 20 27.95 -13.12 16.19
CA GLU A 20 28.09 -14.42 16.87
C GLU A 20 28.58 -15.52 15.90
N SER A 21 28.10 -15.57 14.69
CA SER A 21 28.25 -16.72 13.78
C SER A 21 29.20 -16.50 12.60
N LYS A 22 29.51 -15.26 12.20
CA LYS A 22 30.30 -14.89 11.00
C LYS A 22 29.85 -15.55 9.68
N SER A 23 28.86 -16.45 9.70
CA SER A 23 28.30 -17.15 8.54
C SER A 23 27.09 -16.40 7.95
N THR A 24 26.54 -15.43 8.67
CA THR A 24 25.43 -14.60 8.22
C THR A 24 25.95 -13.38 7.46
N PRO A 25 25.16 -12.83 6.55
CA PRO A 25 25.51 -11.60 5.83
C PRO A 25 25.88 -10.46 6.78
N TRP A 26 26.87 -9.67 6.39
CA TRP A 26 27.35 -8.48 7.13
C TRP A 26 26.63 -7.20 6.69
N ILE A 27 25.65 -7.33 5.82
CA ILE A 27 24.90 -6.23 5.21
C ILE A 27 23.42 -6.57 5.11
N THR A 28 22.57 -5.62 5.47
CA THR A 28 21.11 -5.68 5.34
C THR A 28 20.62 -4.56 4.46
N GLN A 29 19.68 -4.85 3.56
CA GLN A 29 18.89 -3.84 2.90
C GLN A 29 17.58 -3.62 3.66
N LEU A 30 17.40 -2.42 4.20
CA LEU A 30 16.13 -1.96 4.78
C LEU A 30 15.29 -1.34 3.67
N CYS A 31 14.37 -2.14 3.13
CA CYS A 31 13.63 -1.82 1.92
C CYS A 31 12.23 -1.28 2.22
N GLY A 32 11.78 -0.26 1.50
CA GLY A 32 10.42 0.29 1.62
C GLY A 32 10.29 1.64 0.93
N LYS A 33 9.09 1.96 0.45
CA LYS A 33 8.78 3.24 -0.19
C LYS A 33 9.16 4.43 0.70
N SER A 34 9.20 5.63 0.11
CA SER A 34 9.28 6.88 0.90
C SER A 34 8.20 6.90 1.98
N GLY A 35 8.49 7.54 3.11
CA GLY A 35 7.52 7.67 4.20
C GLY A 35 7.28 6.41 5.05
N MET A 36 7.90 5.27 4.71
CA MET A 36 7.72 4.02 5.48
C MET A 36 8.41 4.02 6.84
N GLY A 37 9.27 5.00 7.11
CA GLY A 37 9.96 5.16 8.41
C GLY A 37 11.35 4.54 8.46
N LYS A 38 12.02 4.29 7.33
CA LYS A 38 13.41 3.78 7.29
C LYS A 38 14.38 4.62 8.10
N THR A 39 14.42 5.92 7.81
CA THR A 39 15.26 6.88 8.54
C THR A 39 14.91 6.97 10.02
N THR A 40 13.62 6.88 10.37
CA THR A 40 13.15 6.83 11.76
C THR A 40 13.65 5.57 12.47
N LEU A 41 13.65 4.43 11.78
CA LEU A 41 14.20 3.18 12.30
C LEU A 41 15.71 3.32 12.56
N ALA A 42 16.47 3.83 11.58
CA ALA A 42 17.91 4.04 11.71
C ALA A 42 18.23 4.94 12.92
N ARG A 43 17.56 6.08 13.06
CA ARG A 43 17.73 7.00 14.21
C ARG A 43 17.40 6.31 15.53
N SER A 44 16.27 5.61 15.60
CA SER A 44 15.86 4.90 16.82
C SER A 44 16.83 3.76 17.19
N TYR A 45 17.53 3.18 16.21
CA TYR A 45 18.61 2.22 16.47
C TYR A 45 19.83 2.92 17.07
N LEU A 46 20.26 4.04 16.49
CA LEU A 46 21.44 4.80 16.93
C LEU A 46 21.27 5.42 18.33
N GLU A 47 20.06 5.74 18.74
CA GLU A 47 19.77 6.18 20.13
C GLU A 47 20.06 5.11 21.19
N ALA A 48 20.03 3.83 20.81
CA ALA A 48 20.17 2.71 21.73
C ALA A 48 21.49 1.93 21.55
N PHE A 49 22.12 2.03 20.39
CA PHE A 49 23.28 1.23 20.00
C PHE A 49 24.34 2.09 19.29
N ASN A 50 25.58 1.64 19.34
CA ASN A 50 26.67 2.30 18.65
C ASN A 50 26.55 2.18 17.12
N GLY A 51 26.71 3.29 16.42
CA GLY A 51 26.66 3.30 14.96
C GLY A 51 26.82 4.70 14.37
N GLU A 52 26.81 4.73 13.04
CA GLU A 52 26.97 5.95 12.25
C GLU A 52 25.90 6.02 11.15
N TYR A 53 25.54 7.22 10.71
CA TYR A 53 24.52 7.45 9.69
C TYR A 53 25.04 8.43 8.65
N PHE A 54 25.00 8.00 7.38
CA PHE A 54 25.40 8.79 6.23
C PHE A 54 24.24 8.88 5.25
N SER A 55 23.83 10.11 4.92
CA SER A 55 22.81 10.32 3.87
C SER A 55 23.47 10.83 2.59
N LEU A 56 23.18 10.15 1.51
CA LEU A 56 23.59 10.57 0.16
C LEU A 56 22.59 11.55 -0.47
N ARG A 57 21.60 12.00 0.30
CA ARG A 57 20.59 12.94 -0.18
C ARG A 57 21.24 14.23 -0.67
N ASN A 58 20.90 14.64 -1.89
CA ASN A 58 21.45 15.83 -2.55
C ASN A 58 22.97 15.80 -2.74
N LEU A 59 23.62 14.64 -2.62
CA LEU A 59 25.04 14.45 -2.88
C LEU A 59 25.25 13.60 -4.13
N ASP A 60 26.29 13.90 -4.89
CA ASP A 60 26.79 13.00 -5.91
C ASP A 60 27.56 11.86 -5.22
N ALA A 61 27.28 10.61 -5.61
CA ALA A 61 27.91 9.45 -5.00
C ALA A 61 29.44 9.44 -5.15
N ALA A 62 29.97 10.00 -6.23
CA ALA A 62 31.41 10.09 -6.46
C ALA A 62 32.12 11.11 -5.56
N PHE A 63 31.40 12.13 -5.08
CA PHE A 63 31.96 13.19 -4.22
C PHE A 63 31.65 12.99 -2.74
N ALA A 64 30.71 12.15 -2.40
CA ALA A 64 30.27 11.92 -1.03
C ALA A 64 31.41 11.57 -0.03
N PRO A 65 32.41 10.72 -0.38
CA PRO A 65 33.53 10.45 0.53
C PRO A 65 34.26 11.69 1.02
N ARG A 66 34.46 12.68 0.12
CA ARG A 66 35.14 13.95 0.45
C ARG A 66 34.36 14.83 1.43
N ILE A 67 33.04 14.71 1.39
CA ILE A 67 32.14 15.49 2.23
C ILE A 67 32.01 14.83 3.61
N PHE A 68 31.94 13.49 3.63
CA PHE A 68 31.81 12.75 4.90
C PHE A 68 33.08 12.74 5.71
N LEU A 69 34.24 12.65 5.02
CA LEU A 69 35.53 12.62 5.69
C LEU A 69 36.57 13.41 4.87
N SER A 70 37.08 14.48 5.45
CA SER A 70 38.09 15.34 4.85
C SER A 70 39.35 14.55 4.51
N GLY A 71 39.79 14.65 3.26
CA GLY A 71 40.96 13.91 2.76
C GLY A 71 40.64 12.65 1.95
N CYS A 72 39.50 12.02 2.15
CA CYS A 72 39.07 10.86 1.38
C CYS A 72 38.59 11.28 -0.02
N LYS A 73 39.16 10.68 -1.08
CA LYS A 73 38.73 10.93 -2.45
C LYS A 73 37.83 9.82 -3.01
N LEU A 74 38.00 8.61 -2.53
CA LEU A 74 37.35 7.42 -2.98
C LEU A 74 36.60 6.72 -1.83
N TRP A 75 35.55 6.00 -2.14
CA TRP A 75 34.81 5.18 -1.15
C TRP A 75 35.69 4.16 -0.44
N LYS A 76 36.65 3.59 -1.16
CA LYS A 76 37.59 2.61 -0.58
C LYS A 76 38.45 3.23 0.55
N ASP A 77 38.93 4.49 0.38
CA ASP A 77 39.71 5.18 1.39
C ASP A 77 38.84 5.53 2.61
N PHE A 78 37.63 6.01 2.35
CA PHE A 78 36.63 6.30 3.38
C PHE A 78 36.29 5.05 4.21
N PHE A 79 36.04 3.90 3.56
CA PHE A 79 35.73 2.66 4.28
C PHE A 79 36.95 2.07 5.01
N ALA A 80 38.18 2.32 4.55
CA ALA A 80 39.37 1.94 5.27
C ALA A 80 39.47 2.66 6.61
N GLU A 81 39.25 3.97 6.66
CA GLU A 81 39.31 4.76 7.88
C GLU A 81 38.18 4.45 8.85
N ILE A 82 36.91 4.35 8.38
CA ILE A 82 35.78 3.99 9.23
C ILE A 82 35.93 2.59 9.84
N GLY A 83 36.45 1.64 9.07
CA GLY A 83 36.56 0.24 9.50
C GLY A 83 37.55 -0.01 10.64
N GLU A 84 38.35 0.97 11.05
CA GLU A 84 39.38 0.80 12.11
C GLU A 84 38.84 1.07 13.55
N THR A 85 37.56 1.37 13.70
CA THR A 85 36.97 1.62 15.03
C THR A 85 36.87 0.31 15.85
N LYS A 86 37.24 0.39 17.14
CA LYS A 86 37.34 -0.78 18.04
C LYS A 86 36.02 -1.51 18.34
N ASN A 87 34.87 -0.91 18.03
CA ASN A 87 33.56 -1.35 18.54
C ASN A 87 32.62 -1.94 17.47
N ARG A 88 33.09 -2.37 16.31
CA ARG A 88 32.25 -2.96 15.25
C ARG A 88 30.91 -2.21 15.09
N PRO A 89 30.90 -0.97 14.58
CA PRO A 89 29.71 -0.13 14.53
C PRO A 89 28.70 -0.69 13.50
N VAL A 90 27.44 -0.27 13.67
CA VAL A 90 26.44 -0.40 12.61
C VAL A 90 26.44 0.88 11.79
N ILE A 91 26.63 0.77 10.48
CA ILE A 91 26.72 1.91 9.58
C ILE A 91 25.50 1.93 8.66
N PHE A 92 24.75 3.02 8.73
CA PHE A 92 23.58 3.27 7.90
C PHE A 92 23.94 4.17 6.72
N PHE A 93 23.57 3.74 5.51
CA PHE A 93 23.63 4.57 4.31
C PHE A 93 22.22 4.78 3.76
N ASP A 94 21.79 6.03 3.67
CA ASP A 94 20.46 6.41 3.19
C ASP A 94 20.53 7.05 1.79
N ASP A 95 19.45 6.90 1.01
CA ASP A 95 19.30 7.42 -0.36
C ASP A 95 20.33 6.90 -1.38
N VAL A 96 20.83 5.67 -1.18
CA VAL A 96 21.83 5.03 -2.07
C VAL A 96 21.22 4.65 -3.42
N ASP A 97 20.00 4.12 -3.41
CA ASP A 97 19.31 3.60 -4.60
C ASP A 97 18.88 4.72 -5.56
N ASP A 98 18.83 5.97 -5.09
CA ASP A 98 18.53 7.14 -5.91
C ASP A 98 19.70 7.59 -6.80
N LYS A 99 20.90 7.01 -6.62
CA LYS A 99 22.12 7.44 -7.30
C LYS A 99 22.36 6.68 -8.61
N ASN A 100 22.64 7.42 -9.66
CA ASN A 100 22.96 6.84 -10.96
C ASN A 100 24.35 6.18 -10.98
N ASP A 101 25.33 6.78 -10.30
CA ASP A 101 26.72 6.30 -10.25
C ASP A 101 27.06 5.76 -8.85
N LYS A 102 26.44 4.63 -8.49
CA LYS A 102 26.64 3.93 -7.22
C LYS A 102 27.60 2.73 -7.33
N LYS A 103 28.13 2.47 -8.52
CA LYS A 103 28.96 1.30 -8.78
C LYS A 103 30.21 1.27 -7.90
N ASP A 104 30.92 2.40 -7.81
CA ASP A 104 32.12 2.52 -6.99
C ASP A 104 31.82 2.37 -5.49
N PHE A 105 30.68 2.90 -5.03
CA PHE A 105 30.19 2.70 -3.67
C PHE A 105 29.97 1.21 -3.40
N ILE A 106 29.19 0.51 -4.24
CA ILE A 106 28.89 -0.91 -4.07
C ILE A 106 30.18 -1.77 -4.11
N ASN A 107 31.08 -1.47 -5.03
CA ASN A 107 32.36 -2.20 -5.16
C ASN A 107 33.29 -2.01 -3.95
N ALA A 108 33.19 -0.90 -3.26
CA ALA A 108 34.01 -0.61 -2.09
C ALA A 108 33.44 -1.18 -0.77
N LEU A 109 32.12 -1.47 -0.69
CA LEU A 109 31.45 -1.98 0.51
C LEU A 109 32.15 -3.22 1.15
N PRO A 110 32.70 -4.18 0.39
CA PRO A 110 33.40 -5.34 0.99
C PRO A 110 34.57 -4.98 1.91
N ALA A 111 35.13 -3.78 1.81
CA ALA A 111 36.18 -3.33 2.73
C ALA A 111 35.67 -3.20 4.20
N LEU A 112 34.37 -3.12 4.43
CA LEU A 112 33.73 -3.08 5.74
C LEU A 112 33.41 -4.49 6.29
N ALA A 113 33.52 -5.55 5.49
CA ALA A 113 33.23 -6.89 5.91
C ALA A 113 34.11 -7.30 7.12
N GLY A 114 33.48 -7.77 8.21
CA GLY A 114 34.17 -8.12 9.48
C GLY A 114 34.56 -6.93 10.36
N LYS A 115 34.46 -5.70 9.86
CA LYS A 115 34.78 -4.46 10.59
C LYS A 115 33.53 -3.72 11.09
N ALA A 116 32.50 -3.68 10.25
CA ALA A 116 31.22 -3.05 10.55
C ALA A 116 30.05 -3.88 10.04
N TYR A 117 28.87 -3.66 10.58
CA TYR A 117 27.61 -4.14 9.99
C TYR A 117 26.97 -3.00 9.17
N VAL A 118 26.62 -3.26 7.93
CA VAL A 118 26.12 -2.22 7.02
C VAL A 118 24.62 -2.35 6.83
N VAL A 119 23.91 -1.24 6.89
CA VAL A 119 22.47 -1.15 6.60
C VAL A 119 22.23 -0.13 5.48
N LEU A 120 21.77 -0.61 4.34
CA LEU A 120 21.38 0.24 3.22
C LEU A 120 19.89 0.55 3.30
N LEU A 121 19.54 1.82 3.43
CA LEU A 121 18.15 2.27 3.40
C LEU A 121 17.76 2.53 1.94
N VAL A 122 16.94 1.64 1.38
CA VAL A 122 16.58 1.64 -0.04
C VAL A 122 15.07 1.67 -0.24
N ARG A 123 14.62 2.24 -1.36
CA ARG A 123 13.19 2.20 -1.74
C ARG A 123 12.85 0.90 -2.44
N ASN A 124 13.73 0.48 -3.34
CA ASN A 124 13.63 -0.76 -4.08
C ASN A 124 14.82 -1.64 -3.77
N LEU A 125 14.60 -2.94 -3.73
CA LEU A 125 15.68 -3.90 -3.52
C LEU A 125 16.74 -3.73 -4.61
N MET A 126 18.01 -3.64 -4.18
CA MET A 126 19.16 -3.54 -5.06
C MET A 126 19.84 -4.89 -5.19
N GLU A 127 20.25 -5.25 -6.40
CA GLU A 127 21.14 -6.37 -6.62
C GLU A 127 22.56 -6.02 -6.11
N LEU A 128 23.11 -6.87 -5.24
CA LEU A 128 24.47 -6.73 -4.74
C LEU A 128 25.28 -7.98 -5.14
N PRO A 129 26.58 -7.82 -5.43
CA PRO A 129 27.43 -8.94 -5.86
C PRO A 129 27.91 -9.85 -4.71
N PHE A 130 27.30 -9.74 -3.54
CA PHE A 130 27.60 -10.52 -2.32
C PHE A 130 26.33 -10.81 -1.55
N PRO A 131 26.30 -11.82 -0.65
CA PRO A 131 25.11 -12.14 0.17
C PRO A 131 24.68 -10.98 1.06
N PHE A 132 23.38 -10.76 1.18
CA PHE A 132 22.77 -9.73 2.03
C PHE A 132 21.43 -10.20 2.60
N ASP A 133 21.06 -9.62 3.73
CA ASP A 133 19.75 -9.79 4.34
C ASP A 133 18.79 -8.68 3.88
N VAL A 134 17.49 -8.93 4.01
CA VAL A 134 16.45 -7.98 3.65
C VAL A 134 15.47 -7.83 4.81
N ILE A 135 15.22 -6.58 5.22
CA ILE A 135 14.09 -6.23 6.07
C ILE A 135 13.12 -5.40 5.23
N GLN A 136 11.97 -6.00 4.90
CA GLN A 136 10.95 -5.34 4.11
C GLN A 136 10.00 -4.55 5.02
N MET A 137 10.02 -3.22 4.94
CA MET A 137 9.05 -2.37 5.64
C MET A 137 7.74 -2.31 4.87
N THR A 138 6.66 -2.69 5.52
CA THR A 138 5.32 -2.72 4.95
C THR A 138 4.52 -1.47 5.32
N ALA A 139 3.46 -1.19 4.57
CA ALA A 139 2.51 -0.14 4.89
C ALA A 139 1.76 -0.44 6.21
N MET A 140 1.25 0.60 6.84
CA MET A 140 0.33 0.47 7.97
C MET A 140 -0.98 -0.14 7.50
N THR A 141 -1.50 -1.10 8.23
CA THR A 141 -2.81 -1.70 7.96
C THR A 141 -3.87 -1.12 8.88
N MET A 142 -5.14 -1.28 8.52
CA MET A 142 -6.26 -0.84 9.36
C MET A 142 -6.20 -1.45 10.78
N PRO A 143 -5.94 -2.77 10.97
CA PRO A 143 -5.76 -3.34 12.31
C PRO A 143 -4.63 -2.70 13.12
N MET A 144 -3.49 -2.39 12.48
CA MET A 144 -2.37 -1.70 13.15
C MET A 144 -2.78 -0.30 13.60
N LEU A 145 -3.48 0.44 12.74
CA LEU A 145 -3.93 1.80 13.07
C LEU A 145 -4.91 1.79 14.25
N LEU A 146 -5.86 0.86 14.26
CA LEU A 146 -6.84 0.69 15.36
C LEU A 146 -6.18 0.21 16.66
N ALA A 147 -5.15 -0.62 16.58
CA ALA A 147 -4.40 -1.05 17.76
C ALA A 147 -3.64 0.12 18.42
N GLU A 148 -3.10 1.04 17.61
CA GLU A 148 -2.45 2.26 18.10
C GLU A 148 -3.44 3.34 18.57
N ASN A 149 -4.68 3.36 18.06
CA ASN A 149 -5.70 4.38 18.32
C ASN A 149 -7.04 3.72 18.67
N ARG A 150 -7.18 3.28 19.92
CA ARG A 150 -8.33 2.48 20.39
C ARG A 150 -9.69 3.19 20.32
N ALA A 151 -9.69 4.53 20.32
CA ALA A 151 -10.91 5.33 20.21
C ALA A 151 -11.34 5.61 18.75
N LEU A 152 -10.51 5.24 17.78
CA LEU A 152 -10.77 5.47 16.36
C LEU A 152 -11.86 4.51 15.84
N GLU A 153 -12.87 5.07 15.17
CA GLU A 153 -13.89 4.27 14.54
C GLU A 153 -13.33 3.46 13.35
N PRO A 154 -13.75 2.20 13.18
CA PRO A 154 -13.25 1.35 12.09
C PRO A 154 -13.42 1.94 10.69
N LEU A 155 -14.52 2.68 10.44
CA LEU A 155 -14.74 3.35 9.15
C LEU A 155 -13.73 4.48 8.90
N ASP A 156 -13.39 5.25 9.92
CA ASP A 156 -12.39 6.32 9.78
C ASP A 156 -10.97 5.76 9.63
N ALA A 157 -10.69 4.62 10.28
CA ALA A 157 -9.47 3.88 10.00
C ALA A 157 -9.40 3.37 8.54
N LEU A 158 -10.51 2.83 8.03
CA LEU A 158 -10.62 2.41 6.63
C LEU A 158 -10.38 3.57 5.67
N ARG A 159 -11.04 4.72 5.90
CA ARG A 159 -10.87 5.95 5.11
C ARG A 159 -9.44 6.45 5.14
N THR A 160 -8.84 6.54 6.32
CA THR A 160 -7.45 7.00 6.50
C THR A 160 -6.48 6.14 5.69
N ILE A 161 -6.57 4.81 5.84
CA ILE A 161 -5.68 3.90 5.10
C ILE A 161 -5.97 3.95 3.59
N ALA A 162 -7.23 4.06 3.19
CA ALA A 162 -7.60 4.14 1.77
C ALA A 162 -6.94 5.31 1.06
N ILE A 163 -6.89 6.51 1.68
CA ILE A 163 -6.34 7.71 1.03
C ILE A 163 -4.85 7.96 1.30
N THR A 164 -4.22 7.15 2.16
CA THR A 164 -2.79 7.26 2.47
C THR A 164 -1.98 6.05 2.00
N ASP A 165 -2.63 5.02 1.45
CA ASP A 165 -2.04 3.70 1.20
C ASP A 165 -1.34 3.11 2.44
N GLY A 166 -1.72 3.56 3.64
CA GLY A 166 -1.08 3.18 4.90
C GLY A 166 0.38 3.65 5.03
N ILE A 167 0.82 4.64 4.26
CA ILE A 167 2.15 5.23 4.37
C ILE A 167 2.25 5.95 5.73
N PRO A 168 3.11 5.50 6.66
CA PRO A 168 3.13 6.03 8.03
C PRO A 168 3.36 7.54 8.12
N GLU A 169 4.13 8.10 7.20
CA GLU A 169 4.35 9.55 7.11
C GLU A 169 3.03 10.29 6.85
N LEU A 170 2.19 9.78 5.97
CA LEU A 170 0.91 10.39 5.63
C LEU A 170 -0.17 10.10 6.69
N VAL A 171 -0.18 8.89 7.26
CA VAL A 171 -1.12 8.53 8.36
C VAL A 171 -0.91 9.43 9.58
N ARG A 172 0.33 9.81 9.89
CA ARG A 172 0.65 10.69 11.02
C ARG A 172 0.15 12.13 10.88
N LEU A 173 -0.29 12.53 9.71
CA LEU A 173 -0.86 13.87 9.47
C LEU A 173 -2.29 13.97 10.01
N PHE A 174 -2.93 12.83 10.32
CA PHE A 174 -4.28 12.81 10.87
C PHE A 174 -4.29 13.10 12.37
N ASP A 175 -5.16 14.02 12.76
CA ASP A 175 -5.55 14.23 14.16
C ASP A 175 -6.77 13.34 14.45
N PHE A 176 -6.54 12.21 15.11
CA PHE A 176 -7.60 11.24 15.44
C PHE A 176 -8.55 11.69 16.57
N GLN A 177 -8.39 12.93 17.09
CA GLN A 177 -9.38 13.56 17.96
C GLN A 177 -10.45 14.32 17.15
N LYS A 178 -10.20 14.54 15.86
CA LYS A 178 -11.10 15.19 14.91
C LYS A 178 -11.79 14.17 14.04
N SER A 179 -12.95 14.56 13.47
CA SER A 179 -13.60 13.77 12.44
C SER A 179 -12.72 13.60 11.19
N PHE A 180 -13.01 12.61 10.37
CA PHE A 180 -12.29 12.42 9.11
C PHE A 180 -12.43 13.63 8.20
N ALA A 181 -13.63 14.24 8.12
CA ALA A 181 -13.89 15.43 7.31
C ALA A 181 -13.03 16.64 7.73
N GLU A 182 -12.91 16.91 9.04
CA GLU A 182 -12.10 18.01 9.56
C GLU A 182 -10.61 17.84 9.26
N ASN A 183 -10.12 16.62 9.10
CA ASN A 183 -8.76 16.35 8.70
C ASN A 183 -8.46 16.66 7.23
N LEU A 184 -9.46 16.61 6.33
CA LEU A 184 -9.24 16.78 4.89
C LEU A 184 -8.76 18.18 4.52
N SER A 185 -9.31 19.23 5.13
CA SER A 185 -8.95 20.62 4.81
C SER A 185 -7.45 20.91 4.98
N PRO A 186 -6.83 20.64 6.15
CA PRO A 186 -5.40 20.85 6.33
C PRO A 186 -4.53 19.88 5.51
N LEU A 187 -5.02 18.66 5.22
CA LEU A 187 -4.29 17.69 4.40
C LEU A 187 -4.20 18.11 2.94
N PHE A 188 -5.26 18.72 2.39
CA PHE A 188 -5.32 19.08 0.98
C PHE A 188 -4.79 20.48 0.71
N ALA A 189 -4.34 21.21 1.74
CA ALA A 189 -3.67 22.49 1.57
C ALA A 189 -2.39 22.35 0.71
N HIS A 190 -2.10 23.35 -0.12
CA HIS A 190 -1.02 23.33 -1.12
C HIS A 190 0.38 23.13 -0.52
N ASP A 191 0.60 23.55 0.71
CA ASP A 191 1.86 23.45 1.45
C ASP A 191 1.89 22.29 2.45
N SER A 192 0.82 21.47 2.49
CA SER A 192 0.75 20.34 3.39
C SER A 192 1.79 19.26 3.04
N ALA A 193 2.22 18.51 4.03
CA ALA A 193 3.09 17.35 3.80
C ALA A 193 2.42 16.28 2.92
N TYR A 194 1.08 16.18 2.96
CA TYR A 194 0.30 15.32 2.08
C TYR A 194 0.42 15.76 0.61
N PHE A 195 0.29 17.06 0.34
CA PHE A 195 0.45 17.63 -1.00
C PHE A 195 1.90 17.45 -1.50
N CYS A 196 2.87 17.89 -0.70
CA CYS A 196 4.29 17.88 -1.05
C CYS A 196 4.88 16.46 -1.26
N TYR A 197 4.28 15.44 -0.65
CA TYR A 197 4.71 14.06 -0.84
C TYR A 197 4.59 13.64 -2.32
N ALA A 198 3.47 13.92 -2.97
CA ALA A 198 3.28 13.59 -4.39
C ALA A 198 4.27 14.33 -5.29
N GLU A 199 4.45 15.63 -5.08
CA GLU A 199 5.42 16.41 -5.87
C GLU A 199 6.84 15.87 -5.71
N SER A 200 7.24 15.56 -4.49
CA SER A 200 8.54 14.97 -4.18
C SER A 200 8.77 13.65 -4.91
N GLU A 201 7.78 12.74 -4.87
CA GLU A 201 7.87 11.44 -5.53
C GLU A 201 7.88 11.57 -7.06
N LEU A 202 7.08 12.46 -7.63
CA LEU A 202 7.05 12.69 -9.07
C LEU A 202 8.37 13.30 -9.59
N ARG A 203 8.89 14.33 -8.90
CA ARG A 203 10.19 14.96 -9.27
C ARG A 203 11.36 14.01 -9.11
N ARG A 204 11.30 13.07 -8.18
CA ARG A 204 12.32 12.05 -7.97
C ARG A 204 12.35 11.03 -9.12
N ASN A 205 11.17 10.67 -9.64
CA ASN A 205 11.05 9.68 -10.71
C ASN A 205 11.14 10.28 -12.11
N PHE A 206 10.76 11.56 -12.30
CA PHE A 206 10.63 12.19 -13.60
C PHE A 206 11.29 13.56 -13.64
N ARG A 207 12.05 13.82 -14.71
CA ARG A 207 12.68 15.12 -14.94
C ARG A 207 11.63 16.22 -15.25
N THR A 208 10.55 15.86 -15.91
CA THR A 208 9.44 16.75 -16.31
C THR A 208 8.12 16.14 -15.85
N PRO A 209 7.79 16.22 -14.54
CA PRO A 209 6.61 15.55 -13.96
C PRO A 209 5.30 16.07 -14.55
N GLU A 210 5.24 17.30 -15.05
CA GLU A 210 4.05 17.95 -15.60
C GLU A 210 3.40 17.12 -16.71
N THR A 211 4.23 16.48 -17.55
CA THR A 211 3.76 15.63 -18.64
C THR A 211 3.06 14.35 -18.13
N TYR A 212 3.52 13.83 -17.01
CA TYR A 212 2.94 12.63 -16.40
C TYR A 212 1.68 12.98 -15.60
N ASN A 213 1.63 14.18 -15.01
CA ASN A 213 0.52 14.65 -14.22
C ASN A 213 -0.78 14.70 -15.03
N ILE A 214 -0.73 15.12 -16.31
CA ILE A 214 -1.93 15.15 -17.14
C ILE A 214 -2.51 13.75 -17.40
N LEU A 215 -1.66 12.74 -17.57
CA LEU A 215 -2.12 11.35 -17.76
C LEU A 215 -2.66 10.76 -16.45
N LEU A 216 -1.97 10.99 -15.33
CA LEU A 216 -2.40 10.51 -14.01
C LEU A 216 -3.72 11.18 -13.60
N TYR A 217 -3.89 12.47 -13.89
CA TYR A 217 -5.14 13.18 -13.67
C TYR A 217 -6.27 12.62 -14.56
N GLY A 218 -6.00 12.45 -15.85
CA GLY A 218 -6.96 11.83 -16.78
C GLY A 218 -7.44 10.46 -16.28
N MET A 219 -6.49 9.60 -15.88
CA MET A 219 -6.82 8.28 -15.32
C MET A 219 -7.65 8.37 -14.02
N ALA A 220 -7.32 9.29 -13.11
CA ALA A 220 -8.05 9.49 -11.86
C ALA A 220 -9.47 10.03 -12.07
N THR A 221 -9.72 10.69 -13.19
CA THR A 221 -11.03 11.25 -13.58
C THR A 221 -11.83 10.39 -14.56
N GLY A 222 -11.32 9.18 -14.91
CA GLY A 222 -12.08 8.17 -15.64
C GLY A 222 -11.65 7.92 -17.09
N TYR A 223 -10.63 8.62 -17.61
CA TYR A 223 -10.06 8.34 -18.94
C TYR A 223 -9.06 7.18 -18.84
N ASN A 224 -9.57 5.95 -18.84
CA ASN A 224 -8.76 4.78 -18.45
C ASN A 224 -8.19 3.98 -19.63
N ARG A 225 -8.54 4.31 -20.88
CA ARG A 225 -7.99 3.64 -22.08
C ARG A 225 -7.00 4.55 -22.80
N ILE A 226 -6.03 3.97 -23.48
CA ILE A 226 -4.99 4.73 -24.18
C ILE A 226 -5.57 5.73 -25.23
N SER A 227 -6.65 5.34 -25.93
CA SER A 227 -7.34 6.24 -26.85
C SER A 227 -7.99 7.43 -26.15
N GLN A 228 -8.63 7.20 -25.00
CA GLN A 228 -9.23 8.24 -24.17
C GLN A 228 -8.17 9.18 -23.58
N LEU A 229 -7.05 8.61 -23.09
CA LEU A 229 -5.92 9.38 -22.58
C LEU A 229 -5.25 10.23 -23.68
N SER A 230 -5.17 9.70 -24.89
CA SER A 230 -4.67 10.42 -26.07
C SER A 230 -5.55 11.63 -26.39
N GLU A 231 -6.86 11.44 -26.43
CA GLU A 231 -7.84 12.50 -26.66
C GLU A 231 -7.80 13.54 -25.54
N PHE A 232 -7.83 13.11 -24.27
CA PHE A 232 -7.83 13.99 -23.11
C PHE A 232 -6.55 14.83 -22.99
N SER A 233 -5.39 14.21 -23.22
CA SER A 233 -4.08 14.88 -23.06
C SER A 233 -3.63 15.66 -24.29
N GLY A 234 -4.21 15.42 -25.46
CA GLY A 234 -3.72 15.89 -26.75
C GLY A 234 -2.44 15.20 -27.23
N PHE A 235 -1.95 14.16 -26.53
CA PHE A 235 -0.76 13.43 -26.95
C PHE A 235 -1.11 12.31 -27.93
N PRO A 236 -0.29 12.05 -28.96
CA PRO A 236 -0.44 10.88 -29.80
C PRO A 236 -0.35 9.59 -28.98
N GLN A 237 -1.06 8.53 -29.39
CA GLN A 237 -1.13 7.27 -28.64
C GLN A 237 0.23 6.63 -28.35
N ASN A 238 1.18 6.71 -29.29
CA ASN A 238 2.54 6.21 -29.11
C ASN A 238 3.30 6.96 -27.99
N LYS A 239 3.02 8.26 -27.82
CA LYS A 239 3.57 9.06 -26.74
C LYS A 239 2.93 8.70 -25.41
N CYS A 240 1.60 8.49 -25.37
CA CYS A 240 0.91 7.98 -24.20
C CYS A 240 1.46 6.62 -23.76
N ASP A 241 1.64 5.67 -24.69
CA ASP A 241 2.19 4.34 -24.41
C ASP A 241 3.59 4.43 -23.76
N LYS A 242 4.47 5.30 -24.31
CA LYS A 242 5.80 5.53 -23.74
C LYS A 242 5.72 6.04 -22.28
N TYR A 243 4.82 6.96 -22.00
CA TYR A 243 4.66 7.51 -20.65
C TYR A 243 3.99 6.52 -19.68
N LEU A 244 3.01 5.73 -20.15
CA LEU A 244 2.40 4.67 -19.34
C LEU A 244 3.45 3.62 -18.94
N LYS A 245 4.33 3.21 -19.85
CA LYS A 245 5.46 2.32 -19.54
C LYS A 245 6.43 2.92 -18.51
N ALA A 246 6.68 4.23 -18.57
CA ALA A 246 7.52 4.90 -17.58
C ALA A 246 6.83 4.99 -16.20
N LEU A 247 5.52 5.24 -16.17
CA LEU A 247 4.72 5.23 -14.94
C LEU A 247 4.68 3.84 -14.31
N ASP A 248 4.53 2.79 -15.13
CA ASP A 248 4.56 1.40 -14.67
C ASP A 248 5.91 1.04 -14.06
N LYS A 249 7.01 1.37 -14.75
CA LYS A 249 8.38 1.19 -14.24
C LYS A 249 8.62 1.94 -12.92
N ALA A 250 8.02 3.12 -12.75
CA ALA A 250 8.08 3.89 -11.50
C ALA A 250 7.16 3.33 -10.40
N GLY A 251 6.34 2.32 -10.70
CA GLY A 251 5.39 1.72 -9.76
C GLY A 251 4.20 2.63 -9.42
N LEU A 252 3.85 3.57 -10.31
CA LEU A 252 2.74 4.53 -10.16
C LEU A 252 1.49 4.15 -10.96
N LEU A 253 1.54 3.04 -11.67
CA LEU A 253 0.46 2.56 -12.54
C LEU A 253 -0.04 1.20 -12.07
N GLU A 254 -1.35 0.99 -12.14
CA GLU A 254 -1.98 -0.33 -12.11
C GLU A 254 -2.82 -0.52 -13.37
N THR A 255 -2.90 -1.76 -13.85
CA THR A 255 -3.64 -2.12 -15.06
C THR A 255 -4.69 -3.17 -14.76
N GLU A 256 -5.83 -3.08 -15.45
CA GLU A 256 -6.91 -4.04 -15.34
C GLU A 256 -7.39 -4.44 -16.75
N GLN A 257 -7.62 -5.72 -16.96
CA GLN A 257 -8.20 -6.23 -18.20
C GLN A 257 -9.72 -6.30 -18.05
N LYS A 258 -10.46 -5.55 -18.85
CA LYS A 258 -11.93 -5.56 -18.84
C LYS A 258 -12.47 -5.97 -20.21
N LYS A 259 -13.56 -6.75 -20.23
CA LYS A 259 -14.31 -7.02 -21.45
C LYS A 259 -15.23 -5.84 -21.75
N ASP A 260 -15.19 -5.36 -23.00
CA ASP A 260 -16.19 -4.40 -23.49
C ASP A 260 -17.52 -5.11 -23.81
N ALA A 261 -18.54 -4.32 -24.17
CA ALA A 261 -19.88 -4.84 -24.51
C ALA A 261 -19.86 -5.83 -25.71
N ALA A 262 -18.84 -5.76 -26.56
CA ALA A 262 -18.63 -6.66 -27.69
C ALA A 262 -17.79 -7.89 -27.33
N GLY A 263 -17.41 -8.06 -26.06
CA GLY A 263 -16.61 -9.18 -25.56
C GLY A 263 -15.10 -9.05 -25.77
N HIS A 264 -14.60 -7.94 -26.33
CA HIS A 264 -13.17 -7.73 -26.52
C HIS A 264 -12.51 -7.35 -25.20
N ILE A 265 -11.35 -7.92 -24.92
CA ILE A 265 -10.53 -7.57 -23.76
C ILE A 265 -9.82 -6.26 -24.04
N ARG A 266 -9.99 -5.28 -23.13
CA ARG A 266 -9.35 -3.97 -23.17
C ARG A 266 -8.54 -3.72 -21.90
N THR A 267 -7.34 -3.16 -22.05
CA THR A 267 -6.52 -2.72 -20.93
C THR A 267 -7.00 -1.35 -20.43
N HIS A 268 -7.28 -1.28 -19.15
CA HIS A 268 -7.62 -0.06 -18.44
C HIS A 268 -6.45 0.30 -17.52
N TYR A 269 -6.14 1.58 -17.44
CA TYR A 269 -5.01 2.15 -16.71
C TYR A 269 -5.51 3.01 -15.56
N TYR A 270 -4.91 2.87 -14.38
CA TYR A 270 -5.28 3.62 -13.18
C TYR A 270 -4.03 4.10 -12.43
N PRO A 271 -4.09 5.24 -11.71
CA PRO A 271 -3.05 5.56 -10.73
C PRO A 271 -3.00 4.48 -9.66
N LYS A 272 -1.81 4.03 -9.28
CA LYS A 272 -1.62 2.90 -8.36
C LYS A 272 -1.84 3.30 -6.91
N GLY A 273 -2.86 2.71 -6.30
CA GLY A 273 -3.21 2.91 -4.90
C GLY A 273 -4.15 4.09 -4.66
N GLY A 274 -4.66 4.16 -3.43
CA GLY A 274 -5.66 5.14 -3.05
C GLY A 274 -5.10 6.55 -2.87
N TYR A 275 -3.84 6.66 -2.42
CA TYR A 275 -3.17 7.96 -2.28
C TYR A 275 -3.10 8.70 -3.62
N TRP A 276 -2.60 8.06 -4.68
CA TRP A 276 -2.48 8.69 -6.00
C TRP A 276 -3.83 8.98 -6.64
N LYS A 277 -4.82 8.09 -6.48
CA LYS A 277 -6.20 8.32 -6.92
C LYS A 277 -6.80 9.54 -6.22
N THR A 278 -6.62 9.64 -4.89
CA THR A 278 -7.10 10.79 -4.09
C THR A 278 -6.40 12.07 -4.52
N TRP A 279 -5.08 12.04 -4.61
CA TRP A 279 -4.29 13.23 -4.90
C TRP A 279 -4.64 13.81 -6.28
N PHE A 280 -4.66 12.99 -7.32
CA PHE A 280 -4.97 13.46 -8.67
C PHE A 280 -6.44 13.83 -8.87
N ARG A 281 -7.36 13.17 -8.19
CA ARG A 281 -8.78 13.45 -8.36
C ARG A 281 -9.24 14.68 -7.58
N TYR A 282 -8.75 14.90 -6.36
CA TYR A 282 -9.27 15.91 -5.45
C TYR A 282 -8.28 17.02 -5.10
N VAL A 283 -7.00 16.69 -4.94
CA VAL A 283 -5.98 17.64 -4.46
C VAL A 283 -5.35 18.41 -5.62
N PHE A 284 -4.88 17.71 -6.64
CA PHE A 284 -4.20 18.30 -7.79
C PHE A 284 -5.04 19.34 -8.56
N PRO A 285 -6.31 19.10 -8.90
CA PRO A 285 -7.11 20.09 -9.63
C PRO A 285 -7.51 21.29 -8.79
N SER A 286 -7.56 21.15 -7.47
CA SER A 286 -8.00 22.22 -6.57
C SER A 286 -6.92 23.26 -6.29
N GLN A 287 -5.64 22.86 -6.29
CA GLN A 287 -4.46 23.71 -6.07
C GLN A 287 -4.67 24.87 -5.07
N GLY A 288 -5.28 24.59 -3.92
CA GLY A 288 -5.56 25.59 -2.89
C GLY A 288 -6.99 26.11 -2.84
N ARG A 289 -7.89 25.79 -3.78
CA ARG A 289 -9.30 26.17 -3.70
C ARG A 289 -10.02 25.60 -2.48
N TYR A 290 -9.55 24.49 -1.92
CA TYR A 290 -10.10 23.93 -0.67
C TYR A 290 -9.88 24.83 0.55
N LEU A 291 -8.94 25.77 0.50
CA LEU A 291 -8.78 26.79 1.54
C LEU A 291 -9.97 27.77 1.58
N GLU A 292 -10.66 27.96 0.46
CA GLU A 292 -11.82 28.86 0.36
C GLU A 292 -13.14 28.16 0.70
N VAL A 293 -13.21 26.82 0.61
CA VAL A 293 -14.42 26.02 0.84
C VAL A 293 -14.34 25.30 2.19
N GLN A 294 -14.12 26.04 3.27
CA GLN A 294 -14.22 25.52 4.65
C GLN A 294 -15.67 25.34 5.13
N LYS A 295 -16.63 25.17 4.23
CA LYS A 295 -17.98 24.81 4.64
C LYS A 295 -18.03 23.34 4.97
N GLU A 296 -18.47 23.03 6.17
CA GLU A 296 -18.63 21.65 6.69
C GLU A 296 -19.41 20.76 5.71
N GLU A 297 -20.44 21.30 5.08
CA GLU A 297 -21.25 20.62 4.06
C GLU A 297 -20.42 20.18 2.83
N ALA A 298 -19.50 21.01 2.36
CA ALA A 298 -18.66 20.69 1.21
C ALA A 298 -17.61 19.59 1.54
N LEU A 299 -17.06 19.64 2.75
CA LEU A 299 -16.18 18.58 3.24
C LEU A 299 -16.95 17.27 3.40
N GLN A 300 -18.18 17.31 3.89
CA GLN A 300 -19.02 16.13 4.02
C GLN A 300 -19.38 15.54 2.65
N GLN A 301 -19.72 16.35 1.66
CA GLN A 301 -19.94 15.90 0.28
C GLN A 301 -18.69 15.26 -0.32
N LEU A 302 -17.52 15.81 -0.05
CA LEU A 302 -16.26 15.23 -0.48
C LEU A 302 -16.02 13.84 0.16
N VAL A 303 -16.29 13.69 1.46
CA VAL A 303 -16.21 12.38 2.15
C VAL A 303 -17.21 11.41 1.53
N ASP A 304 -18.43 11.84 1.20
CA ASP A 304 -19.46 11.01 0.57
C ASP A 304 -19.01 10.50 -0.81
N GLU A 305 -18.35 11.34 -1.58
CA GLU A 305 -17.79 10.95 -2.89
C GLU A 305 -16.60 9.99 -2.74
N MET A 306 -15.71 10.26 -1.78
CA MET A 306 -14.58 9.37 -1.49
C MET A 306 -15.03 7.99 -1.02
N ASP A 307 -16.07 7.91 -0.19
CA ASP A 307 -16.66 6.66 0.28
C ASP A 307 -17.18 5.79 -0.89
N LYS A 308 -17.81 6.42 -1.89
CA LYS A 308 -18.35 5.75 -3.08
C LYS A 308 -17.29 5.36 -4.11
N THR A 309 -16.07 5.86 -3.98
CA THR A 309 -15.00 5.65 -4.94
C THR A 309 -13.80 4.94 -4.30
N ILE A 310 -12.90 5.70 -3.73
CA ILE A 310 -11.60 5.22 -3.24
C ILE A 310 -11.74 4.30 -2.02
N VAL A 311 -12.64 4.66 -1.09
CA VAL A 311 -12.83 3.90 0.15
C VAL A 311 -13.48 2.55 -0.13
N VAL A 312 -14.50 2.49 -0.98
CA VAL A 312 -15.14 1.22 -1.37
C VAL A 312 -14.17 0.31 -2.15
N GLU A 313 -13.34 0.87 -3.03
CA GLU A 313 -12.31 0.09 -3.72
C GLU A 313 -11.31 -0.53 -2.73
N TYR A 314 -10.87 0.25 -1.74
CA TYR A 314 -9.98 -0.25 -0.71
C TYR A 314 -10.68 -1.28 0.19
N PHE A 315 -11.94 -1.06 0.55
CA PHE A 315 -12.74 -2.03 1.30
C PHE A 315 -12.84 -3.37 0.57
N LYS A 316 -13.10 -3.35 -0.75
CA LYS A 316 -13.09 -4.57 -1.58
C LYS A 316 -11.73 -5.30 -1.49
N LYS A 317 -10.60 -4.59 -1.56
CA LYS A 317 -9.26 -5.19 -1.37
C LYS A 317 -9.11 -5.85 0.01
N VAL A 318 -9.61 -5.22 1.05
CA VAL A 318 -9.59 -5.78 2.42
C VAL A 318 -10.42 -7.07 2.50
N CYS A 319 -11.62 -7.08 1.90
CA CYS A 319 -12.47 -8.28 1.85
C CYS A 319 -11.81 -9.44 1.10
N TRP A 320 -11.21 -9.17 -0.06
CA TRP A 320 -10.47 -10.18 -0.83
C TRP A 320 -9.29 -10.75 -0.04
N ASN A 321 -8.47 -9.91 0.57
CA ASN A 321 -7.36 -10.36 1.42
C ASN A 321 -7.83 -11.21 2.61
N TRP A 322 -9.00 -10.88 3.16
CA TRP A 322 -9.59 -11.67 4.24
C TRP A 322 -10.05 -13.04 3.74
N LEU A 323 -10.72 -13.11 2.58
CA LEU A 323 -11.13 -14.36 1.96
C LEU A 323 -9.94 -15.27 1.71
N GLU A 324 -8.88 -14.76 1.08
CA GLU A 324 -7.66 -15.51 0.77
C GLU A 324 -6.99 -16.10 2.02
N LYS A 325 -7.00 -15.34 3.14
CA LYS A 325 -6.37 -15.78 4.39
C LYS A 325 -7.23 -16.75 5.21
N ASN A 326 -8.55 -16.58 5.20
CA ASN A 326 -9.45 -17.30 6.11
C ASN A 326 -10.24 -18.42 5.43
N TYR A 327 -10.16 -18.52 4.11
CA TYR A 327 -10.91 -19.51 3.35
C TYR A 327 -10.60 -20.95 3.79
N HIS A 328 -9.33 -21.26 4.08
CA HIS A 328 -8.90 -22.57 4.56
C HIS A 328 -9.45 -22.92 5.96
N SER A 329 -9.83 -21.94 6.76
CA SER A 329 -10.35 -22.15 8.11
C SER A 329 -11.88 -22.25 8.14
N CYS A 330 -12.55 -21.88 7.04
CA CYS A 330 -13.98 -21.70 7.14
C CYS A 330 -14.78 -22.97 6.91
N TYR A 331 -14.51 -23.88 5.95
CA TYR A 331 -15.42 -25.02 5.77
C TYR A 331 -14.97 -26.18 4.82
N TRP A 332 -13.92 -26.10 3.98
CA TRP A 332 -13.69 -27.16 2.98
C TRP A 332 -12.23 -27.53 2.70
N ASP A 333 -12.04 -28.84 2.38
CA ASP A 333 -10.78 -29.44 1.92
C ASP A 333 -10.40 -29.11 0.45
N GLY A 334 -10.77 -27.94 -0.05
CA GLY A 334 -10.55 -27.58 -1.45
C GLY A 334 -9.89 -26.21 -1.65
N PHE A 335 -8.86 -26.16 -2.48
CA PHE A 335 -8.23 -24.91 -2.93
C PHE A 335 -9.18 -24.14 -3.87
N LEU A 336 -9.87 -23.12 -3.36
CA LEU A 336 -10.53 -22.15 -4.20
C LEU A 336 -9.51 -21.09 -4.63
N LYS A 337 -9.36 -20.90 -5.91
CA LYS A 337 -8.59 -19.81 -6.47
C LYS A 337 -9.56 -18.70 -6.85
N PHE A 338 -9.64 -17.67 -6.04
CA PHE A 338 -10.46 -16.47 -6.34
C PHE A 338 -9.84 -15.59 -7.46
N ASP A 339 -8.79 -16.05 -8.10
CA ASP A 339 -8.03 -15.30 -9.12
C ASP A 339 -8.58 -15.51 -10.54
N ASP A 340 -9.53 -16.44 -10.78
CA ASP A 340 -10.06 -16.64 -12.11
C ASP A 340 -10.97 -15.46 -12.52
N PRO A 341 -10.55 -14.66 -13.53
CA PRO A 341 -11.33 -13.51 -13.99
C PRO A 341 -12.74 -13.89 -14.49
N LYS A 342 -12.95 -15.16 -14.88
CA LYS A 342 -14.26 -15.65 -15.36
C LYS A 342 -15.28 -15.78 -14.22
N GLN A 343 -14.81 -15.90 -13.00
CA GLN A 343 -15.64 -16.06 -11.81
C GLN A 343 -15.92 -14.73 -11.10
N ARG A 344 -15.30 -13.64 -11.54
CA ARG A 344 -15.49 -12.30 -10.99
C ARG A 344 -16.54 -11.51 -11.78
N ASP A 345 -17.21 -10.60 -11.09
CA ASP A 345 -18.23 -9.71 -11.67
C ASP A 345 -19.35 -10.46 -12.41
N VAL A 346 -19.88 -11.52 -11.81
CA VAL A 346 -20.85 -12.44 -12.42
C VAL A 346 -22.28 -11.96 -12.19
N MET A 347 -23.08 -11.91 -13.25
CA MET A 347 -24.51 -11.65 -13.17
C MET A 347 -25.30 -12.96 -13.04
N VAL A 348 -26.11 -13.07 -11.98
CA VAL A 348 -27.01 -14.22 -11.76
C VAL A 348 -28.43 -13.68 -11.57
N ASN A 349 -29.33 -13.97 -12.49
CA ASN A 349 -30.74 -13.56 -12.45
C ASN A 349 -30.94 -12.07 -12.05
N GLY A 350 -30.16 -11.17 -12.66
CA GLY A 350 -30.25 -9.73 -12.42
C GLY A 350 -29.51 -9.21 -11.17
N VAL A 351 -28.87 -10.08 -10.41
CA VAL A 351 -28.02 -9.71 -9.27
C VAL A 351 -26.56 -9.85 -9.67
N ARG A 352 -25.75 -8.81 -9.44
CA ARG A 352 -24.30 -8.81 -9.66
C ARG A 352 -23.58 -9.29 -8.40
N PHE A 353 -22.77 -10.32 -8.56
CA PHE A 353 -21.88 -10.87 -7.53
C PHE A 353 -20.44 -10.46 -7.80
N ASP A 354 -19.68 -10.19 -6.74
CA ASP A 354 -18.25 -9.91 -6.86
C ASP A 354 -17.47 -11.18 -7.25
N CYS A 355 -17.97 -12.37 -6.85
CA CYS A 355 -17.50 -13.67 -7.32
C CYS A 355 -18.60 -14.72 -7.24
N VAL A 356 -18.61 -15.63 -8.20
CA VAL A 356 -19.39 -16.87 -8.13
C VAL A 356 -18.47 -18.03 -8.47
N GLN A 357 -18.39 -19.00 -7.58
CA GLN A 357 -17.55 -20.17 -7.77
C GLN A 357 -18.36 -21.45 -7.60
N GLU A 358 -18.30 -22.29 -8.60
CA GLU A 358 -18.94 -23.61 -8.57
C GLU A 358 -17.91 -24.66 -8.14
N THR A 359 -18.28 -25.47 -7.17
CA THR A 359 -17.56 -26.66 -6.75
C THR A 359 -18.36 -27.92 -7.13
N LYS A 360 -17.85 -29.09 -6.76
CA LYS A 360 -18.54 -30.36 -7.02
C LYS A 360 -19.91 -30.42 -6.35
N ASP A 361 -20.05 -29.91 -5.14
CA ASP A 361 -21.23 -30.09 -4.29
C ASP A 361 -21.90 -28.75 -3.89
N HIS A 362 -21.23 -27.60 -4.12
CA HIS A 362 -21.67 -26.30 -3.65
C HIS A 362 -21.53 -25.22 -4.73
N THR A 363 -22.30 -24.15 -4.60
CA THR A 363 -22.08 -22.89 -5.32
C THR A 363 -21.81 -21.78 -4.31
N ILE A 364 -20.66 -21.11 -4.43
CA ILE A 364 -20.22 -20.08 -3.51
C ILE A 364 -20.45 -18.72 -4.15
N TYR A 365 -21.18 -17.88 -3.46
CA TYR A 365 -21.51 -16.52 -3.84
C TYR A 365 -20.85 -15.53 -2.91
N VAL A 366 -20.01 -14.66 -3.48
CA VAL A 366 -19.38 -13.55 -2.74
C VAL A 366 -20.04 -12.25 -3.14
N LYS A 367 -20.56 -11.53 -2.14
CA LYS A 367 -21.13 -10.20 -2.34
C LYS A 367 -20.55 -9.21 -1.34
N ILE A 368 -19.94 -8.15 -1.87
CA ILE A 368 -19.43 -7.02 -1.10
C ILE A 368 -20.42 -5.86 -1.26
N TRP A 369 -20.92 -5.33 -0.14
CA TRP A 369 -21.86 -4.20 -0.16
C TRP A 369 -21.10 -2.91 -0.46
N ASP A 370 -21.52 -2.20 -1.51
CA ASP A 370 -20.82 -1.03 -2.02
C ASP A 370 -20.99 0.23 -1.15
N ASN A 371 -22.01 0.29 -0.27
CA ASN A 371 -22.16 1.40 0.65
C ASN A 371 -21.39 1.14 1.95
N VAL A 372 -20.22 1.77 2.09
CA VAL A 372 -19.35 1.59 3.27
C VAL A 372 -19.90 2.20 4.56
N ARG A 373 -20.97 2.99 4.50
CA ARG A 373 -21.64 3.58 5.67
C ARG A 373 -22.74 2.72 6.24
N GLU A 374 -23.28 1.86 5.42
CA GLU A 374 -24.41 1.01 5.77
C GLU A 374 -23.98 -0.44 5.97
N GLY A 375 -24.75 -1.16 6.75
CA GLY A 375 -24.66 -2.60 6.82
C GLY A 375 -25.38 -3.26 5.65
N PHE A 376 -25.25 -4.58 5.54
CA PHE A 376 -25.90 -5.35 4.50
C PHE A 376 -27.43 -5.35 4.73
N PRO A 377 -28.25 -4.78 3.82
CA PRO A 377 -29.69 -4.63 4.04
C PRO A 377 -30.45 -5.92 3.75
N LYS A 378 -31.61 -6.07 4.42
CA LYS A 378 -32.50 -7.23 4.27
C LYS A 378 -32.93 -7.46 2.83
N GLU A 379 -33.36 -6.40 2.17
CA GLU A 379 -33.91 -6.45 0.80
C GLU A 379 -32.85 -6.89 -0.22
N ALA A 380 -31.57 -6.51 0.02
CA ALA A 380 -30.48 -6.96 -0.83
C ALA A 380 -30.20 -8.45 -0.65
N PHE A 381 -30.26 -8.97 0.57
CA PHE A 381 -30.08 -10.38 0.84
C PHE A 381 -31.24 -11.22 0.27
N GLN A 382 -32.48 -10.80 0.43
CA GLN A 382 -33.65 -11.46 -0.15
C GLN A 382 -33.59 -11.52 -1.68
N LYS A 383 -33.09 -10.49 -2.34
CA LYS A 383 -32.83 -10.51 -3.78
C LYS A 383 -31.74 -11.52 -4.18
N ILE A 384 -30.71 -11.63 -3.36
CA ILE A 384 -29.63 -12.64 -3.55
C ILE A 384 -30.23 -14.05 -3.45
N GLU A 385 -30.96 -14.35 -2.39
CA GLU A 385 -31.60 -15.66 -2.21
C GLU A 385 -32.52 -16.01 -3.39
N ALA A 386 -33.39 -15.09 -3.77
CA ALA A 386 -34.31 -15.30 -4.91
C ALA A 386 -33.55 -15.53 -6.25
N ALA A 387 -32.44 -14.84 -6.45
CA ALA A 387 -31.65 -14.97 -7.67
C ALA A 387 -30.89 -16.30 -7.76
N THR A 388 -30.47 -16.85 -6.64
CA THR A 388 -29.56 -18.01 -6.57
C THR A 388 -30.28 -19.34 -6.39
N THR A 389 -31.44 -19.36 -5.71
CA THR A 389 -32.18 -20.61 -5.37
C THR A 389 -32.54 -21.47 -6.59
N ALA A 390 -32.81 -20.87 -7.75
CA ALA A 390 -33.22 -21.57 -8.95
C ALA A 390 -32.04 -22.01 -9.86
N VAL A 391 -30.81 -21.61 -9.57
CA VAL A 391 -29.68 -21.81 -10.50
C VAL A 391 -29.18 -23.25 -10.47
N ARG A 392 -28.99 -23.82 -9.29
CA ARG A 392 -28.55 -25.22 -9.10
C ARG A 392 -29.31 -25.86 -7.92
N PRO A 393 -30.55 -26.29 -8.13
CA PRO A 393 -31.46 -26.69 -7.03
C PRO A 393 -31.03 -27.92 -6.25
N PHE A 394 -30.05 -28.68 -6.73
CA PHE A 394 -29.51 -29.87 -6.05
C PHE A 394 -28.16 -29.62 -5.35
N TYR A 395 -27.69 -28.36 -5.34
CA TYR A 395 -26.42 -27.98 -4.76
C TYR A 395 -26.67 -26.99 -3.62
N GLU A 396 -25.83 -27.05 -2.60
CA GLU A 396 -25.91 -26.11 -1.50
C GLU A 396 -25.32 -24.76 -1.91
N ASN A 397 -26.05 -23.68 -1.64
CA ASN A 397 -25.62 -22.31 -1.88
C ASN A 397 -24.93 -21.76 -0.63
N ILE A 398 -23.72 -21.25 -0.79
CA ILE A 398 -22.93 -20.69 0.28
C ILE A 398 -22.70 -19.22 -0.01
N TYR A 399 -22.90 -18.38 1.01
CA TYR A 399 -22.85 -16.94 0.88
C TYR A 399 -21.77 -16.33 1.76
N PHE A 400 -20.85 -15.57 1.17
CA PHE A 400 -19.97 -14.65 1.85
C PHE A 400 -20.44 -13.22 1.61
N LEU A 401 -21.02 -12.61 2.64
CA LEU A 401 -21.61 -11.28 2.60
C LEU A 401 -20.72 -10.32 3.36
N PHE A 402 -20.16 -9.34 2.67
CA PHE A 402 -19.29 -8.32 3.27
C PHE A 402 -19.98 -6.98 3.32
N SER A 403 -19.93 -6.30 4.47
CA SER A 403 -20.37 -4.91 4.63
C SER A 403 -19.46 -4.17 5.60
N ALA A 404 -19.23 -2.87 5.37
CA ALA A 404 -18.43 -2.08 6.30
C ALA A 404 -19.21 -1.79 7.60
N GLY A 405 -20.50 -1.53 7.51
CA GLY A 405 -21.40 -1.36 8.65
C GLY A 405 -21.91 -2.69 9.22
N ARG A 406 -22.66 -2.59 10.31
CA ARG A 406 -23.35 -3.73 10.92
C ARG A 406 -24.54 -4.15 10.04
N ALA A 407 -24.63 -5.44 9.70
CA ALA A 407 -25.79 -5.96 8.98
C ALA A 407 -27.10 -5.78 9.76
N CYS A 408 -28.24 -5.77 9.06
CA CYS A 408 -29.54 -5.69 9.72
C CYS A 408 -29.83 -6.98 10.52
N ASN A 409 -30.74 -6.88 11.48
CA ASN A 409 -31.07 -8.01 12.38
C ASN A 409 -31.44 -9.30 11.60
N TYR A 410 -32.19 -9.19 10.51
CA TYR A 410 -32.54 -10.33 9.69
C TYR A 410 -31.31 -11.06 9.13
N VAL A 411 -30.32 -10.32 8.60
CA VAL A 411 -29.08 -10.90 8.06
C VAL A 411 -28.21 -11.46 9.20
N GLU A 412 -28.22 -10.85 10.38
CA GLU A 412 -27.54 -11.37 11.58
C GLU A 412 -28.18 -12.68 12.09
N GLU A 413 -29.51 -12.82 11.98
CA GLU A 413 -30.21 -14.07 12.31
C GLU A 413 -29.87 -15.19 11.34
N VAL A 414 -29.85 -14.91 10.04
CA VAL A 414 -29.47 -15.85 8.99
C VAL A 414 -28.00 -16.26 9.06
N ARG A 415 -27.13 -15.41 9.66
CA ARG A 415 -25.72 -15.73 9.92
C ARG A 415 -25.52 -17.03 10.72
N ASN A 416 -26.51 -17.46 11.49
CA ASN A 416 -26.45 -18.71 12.23
C ASN A 416 -26.64 -19.95 11.36
N LEU A 417 -26.98 -19.80 10.08
CA LEU A 417 -26.99 -20.89 9.12
C LEU A 417 -25.54 -21.21 8.70
N GLU A 418 -25.21 -22.48 8.64
CA GLU A 418 -23.86 -22.95 8.25
C GLU A 418 -23.41 -22.42 6.88
N THR A 419 -24.37 -22.07 6.03
CA THR A 419 -24.17 -21.63 4.65
C THR A 419 -24.02 -20.12 4.48
N VAL A 420 -24.17 -19.30 5.52
CA VAL A 420 -24.12 -17.83 5.43
C VAL A 420 -23.08 -17.23 6.35
N SER A 421 -22.04 -16.67 5.78
CA SER A 421 -21.00 -15.91 6.48
C SER A 421 -21.20 -14.42 6.28
N VAL A 422 -21.47 -13.68 7.35
CA VAL A 422 -21.57 -12.21 7.36
C VAL A 422 -20.33 -11.62 7.99
N VAL A 423 -19.58 -10.84 7.24
CA VAL A 423 -18.30 -10.26 7.65
C VAL A 423 -18.38 -8.73 7.59
N ASN A 424 -18.20 -8.08 8.72
CA ASN A 424 -18.16 -6.61 8.82
C ASN A 424 -16.77 -6.10 9.20
N LEU A 425 -16.56 -4.76 9.19
CA LEU A 425 -15.26 -4.17 9.53
C LEU A 425 -14.75 -4.61 10.91
N LYS A 426 -15.61 -4.74 11.90
CA LYS A 426 -15.22 -5.21 13.24
C LYS A 426 -14.74 -6.65 13.21
N SER A 427 -15.39 -7.50 12.43
CA SER A 427 -14.97 -8.90 12.21
C SER A 427 -13.65 -8.99 11.45
N LEU A 428 -13.45 -8.15 10.44
CA LEU A 428 -12.20 -8.07 9.66
C LEU A 428 -10.99 -7.65 10.53
N VAL A 429 -11.22 -6.86 11.58
CA VAL A 429 -10.19 -6.39 12.51
C VAL A 429 -10.04 -7.28 13.73
N GLY A 430 -11.14 -7.85 14.22
CA GLY A 430 -11.23 -8.52 15.52
C GLY A 430 -10.76 -9.98 15.57
N GLN A 431 -10.46 -10.59 14.43
CA GLN A 431 -9.79 -11.90 14.43
C GLN A 431 -8.38 -11.70 14.99
N LYS A 432 -8.13 -12.34 16.14
CA LYS A 432 -6.84 -12.31 16.84
C LYS A 432 -5.73 -12.55 15.83
N ASN A 433 -5.04 -11.50 15.44
CA ASN A 433 -3.82 -11.53 14.65
C ASN A 433 -2.67 -12.16 15.46
N LYS A 434 -2.85 -13.37 15.99
CA LYS A 434 -1.73 -14.15 16.53
C LYS A 434 -0.75 -14.54 15.40
N ASP A 435 -1.27 -14.76 14.18
CA ASP A 435 -0.47 -15.30 13.08
C ASP A 435 0.26 -14.24 12.23
N VAL A 436 -0.07 -12.94 12.35
CA VAL A 436 0.60 -11.88 11.58
C VAL A 436 1.91 -11.43 12.24
N PHE A 437 2.05 -11.64 13.56
CA PHE A 437 3.28 -11.28 14.29
C PHE A 437 4.28 -12.44 14.43
N GLU A 438 3.86 -13.70 14.18
CA GLU A 438 4.76 -14.87 14.22
C GLU A 438 5.40 -15.21 12.87
N LYS A 439 4.99 -14.57 11.76
CA LYS A 439 5.57 -14.77 10.41
C LYS A 439 6.23 -13.53 9.82
N LEU A 440 6.48 -12.55 10.62
CA LEU A 440 7.34 -11.40 10.36
C LEU A 440 8.48 -11.43 11.39
#